data_bb765a0f250a1c559a02811a7320217a
#
_entry.id   bb765a0f250a1c559a02811a7320217a
#
_cell.length_a   1.000
_cell.length_b   1.000
_cell.length_c   1.000
_cell.angle_alpha   90.00
_cell.angle_beta   90.00
_cell.angle_gamma   90.00
#
_symmetry.space_group_name_H-M   'P 1'
#
loop_
_entity.id
_entity.type
_entity.pdbx_description
1 polymer ?
#
loop_
_entity_poly.entity_id
_entity_poly.type
_entity_poly.pdbx_seq_one_letter_code
_entity_poly.pdbx_strand_id
1 'polypeptide(L)'
;MSLYEKMKTASENRDVDAYLECIHDDFVFVRHQSGAKMNKEEWTPMLTAMMQSDKLKINNQRCIYENDEILVTHSMMNFPDGTSEAVMVVNQLKDGKVVRVETG
;
A
#
# COMPACT_ATOMS: atom_id res chain seq x y z
N MET A 1 10.17 -13.99 6.49
CA MET A 1 9.96 -12.62 5.99
C MET A 1 8.57 -12.15 6.42
N SER A 2 8.50 -11.00 7.05
CA SER A 2 7.21 -10.44 7.49
C SER A 2 6.40 -9.97 6.28
N LEU A 3 5.10 -9.73 6.48
CA LEU A 3 4.26 -9.19 5.42
C LEU A 3 4.76 -7.80 4.98
N TYR A 4 5.15 -6.97 5.94
CA TYR A 4 5.74 -5.66 5.65
C TYR A 4 6.97 -5.78 4.74
N GLU A 5 7.88 -6.71 5.05
CA GLU A 5 9.08 -6.90 4.25
C GLU A 5 8.75 -7.41 2.84
N LYS A 6 7.77 -8.30 2.71
CA LYS A 6 7.30 -8.79 1.40
C LYS A 6 6.76 -7.66 0.55
N MET A 7 5.91 -6.82 1.14
CA MET A 7 5.31 -5.68 0.45
C MET A 7 6.36 -4.65 0.07
N LYS A 8 7.29 -4.36 0.97
CA LYS A 8 8.39 -3.44 0.72
C LYS A 8 9.28 -3.91 -0.43
N THR A 9 9.66 -5.17 -0.42
CA THR A 9 10.49 -5.76 -1.48
C THR A 9 9.77 -5.69 -2.83
N ALA A 10 8.49 -6.06 -2.86
CA ALA A 10 7.70 -5.99 -4.10
C ALA A 10 7.62 -4.56 -4.62
N SER A 11 7.42 -3.59 -3.73
CA SER A 11 7.36 -2.17 -4.09
C SER A 11 8.69 -1.66 -4.63
N GLU A 12 9.80 -2.01 -3.99
CA GLU A 12 11.13 -1.59 -4.43
C GLU A 12 11.48 -2.18 -5.80
N ASN A 13 11.07 -3.41 -6.07
CA ASN A 13 11.30 -4.08 -7.34
C ASN A 13 10.24 -3.73 -8.39
N ARG A 14 9.24 -2.93 -8.04
CA ARG A 14 8.11 -2.59 -8.91
C ARG A 14 7.40 -3.84 -9.44
N ASP A 15 7.33 -4.86 -8.60
CA ASP A 15 6.73 -6.16 -8.91
C ASP A 15 5.27 -6.17 -8.48
N VAL A 16 4.38 -5.83 -9.40
CA VAL A 16 2.94 -5.71 -9.14
C VAL A 16 2.35 -7.05 -8.71
N ASP A 17 2.73 -8.13 -9.37
CA ASP A 17 2.17 -9.45 -9.07
C ASP A 17 2.55 -9.89 -7.65
N ALA A 18 3.80 -9.69 -7.25
CA ALA A 18 4.26 -10.01 -5.90
C ALA A 18 3.53 -9.18 -4.85
N TYR A 19 3.28 -7.90 -5.15
CA TYR A 19 2.53 -7.02 -4.25
C TYR A 19 1.08 -7.50 -4.10
N LEU A 20 0.44 -7.86 -5.21
CA LEU A 20 -0.95 -8.33 -5.21
C LEU A 20 -1.12 -9.66 -4.47
N GLU A 21 -0.08 -10.49 -4.42
CA GLU A 21 -0.10 -11.72 -3.61
C GLU A 21 -0.25 -11.43 -2.11
N CYS A 22 0.13 -10.23 -1.67
CA CYS A 22 -0.02 -9.79 -0.29
C CYS A 22 -1.40 -9.21 0.00
N ILE A 23 -2.28 -9.11 -1.00
CA ILE A 23 -3.58 -8.45 -0.92
C ILE A 23 -4.68 -9.51 -0.96
N HIS A 24 -5.56 -9.47 0.06
CA HIS A 24 -6.70 -10.39 0.16
C HIS A 24 -7.71 -10.12 -0.95
N ASP A 25 -8.44 -11.16 -1.38
CA ASP A 25 -9.46 -11.01 -2.44
C ASP A 25 -10.61 -10.07 -2.02
N ASP A 26 -10.89 -9.98 -0.72
CA ASP A 26 -11.93 -9.11 -0.17
C ASP A 26 -11.42 -7.69 0.17
N PHE A 27 -10.28 -7.31 -0.37
CA PHE A 27 -9.60 -6.05 -0.08
C PHE A 27 -10.48 -4.84 -0.35
N VAL A 28 -10.37 -3.85 0.55
CA VAL A 28 -10.97 -2.52 0.40
C VAL A 28 -9.90 -1.47 0.69
N PHE A 29 -9.76 -0.52 -0.21
CA PHE A 29 -8.89 0.64 -0.06
C PHE A 29 -9.75 1.86 0.26
N VAL A 30 -9.41 2.59 1.34
CA VAL A 30 -10.11 3.80 1.74
C VAL A 30 -9.10 4.94 1.90
N ARG A 31 -9.32 6.02 1.16
CA ARG A 31 -8.55 7.26 1.30
C ARG A 31 -9.48 8.34 1.85
N HIS A 32 -9.29 8.71 3.10
CA HIS A 32 -10.21 9.62 3.78
C HIS A 32 -10.18 11.04 3.23
N GLN A 33 -9.02 11.50 2.80
CA GLN A 33 -8.86 12.85 2.24
C GLN A 33 -9.79 13.11 1.07
N SER A 34 -9.91 12.14 0.16
CA SER A 34 -10.71 12.27 -1.07
C SER A 34 -12.07 11.59 -0.94
N GLY A 35 -12.28 10.76 0.07
CA GLY A 35 -13.46 9.92 0.19
C GLY A 35 -13.45 8.71 -0.75
N ALA A 36 -12.32 8.44 -1.41
CA ALA A 36 -12.22 7.31 -2.33
C ALA A 36 -12.34 5.98 -1.58
N LYS A 37 -13.09 5.05 -2.17
CA LYS A 37 -13.24 3.69 -1.66
C LYS A 37 -13.25 2.73 -2.85
N MET A 38 -12.34 1.76 -2.84
CA MET A 38 -12.16 0.84 -3.96
C MET A 38 -11.98 -0.59 -3.48
N ASN A 39 -12.57 -1.55 -4.21
CA ASN A 39 -12.28 -2.95 -4.00
C ASN A 39 -10.96 -3.34 -4.73
N LYS A 40 -10.53 -4.59 -4.60
CA LYS A 40 -9.27 -5.05 -5.19
C LYS A 40 -9.25 -4.86 -6.72
N GLU A 41 -10.36 -5.19 -7.39
CA GLU A 41 -10.47 -5.08 -8.84
C GLU A 41 -10.35 -3.63 -9.30
N GLU A 42 -11.02 -2.72 -8.62
CA GLU A 42 -10.98 -1.28 -8.94
C GLU A 42 -9.62 -0.66 -8.62
N TRP A 43 -8.99 -1.11 -7.54
CA TRP A 43 -7.72 -0.57 -7.04
C TRP A 43 -6.51 -1.05 -7.84
N THR A 44 -6.54 -2.27 -8.37
CA THR A 44 -5.40 -2.87 -9.06
C THR A 44 -4.85 -2.03 -10.23
N PRO A 45 -5.68 -1.46 -11.12
CA PRO A 45 -5.16 -0.61 -12.19
C PRO A 45 -4.43 0.63 -11.64
N MET A 46 -4.94 1.24 -10.58
CA MET A 46 -4.30 2.40 -9.95
C MET A 46 -2.95 2.01 -9.34
N LEU A 47 -2.90 0.91 -8.61
CA LEU A 47 -1.66 0.39 -8.03
C LEU A 47 -0.63 0.12 -9.13
N THR A 48 -1.05 -0.54 -10.20
CA THR A 48 -0.17 -0.88 -11.32
C THR A 48 0.44 0.37 -11.94
N ALA A 49 -0.39 1.36 -12.22
CA ALA A 49 0.09 2.62 -12.79
C ALA A 49 1.09 3.33 -11.87
N MET A 50 0.81 3.35 -10.57
CA MET A 50 1.70 3.98 -9.60
C MET A 50 3.02 3.23 -9.47
N MET A 51 3.00 1.91 -9.38
CA MET A 51 4.22 1.11 -9.22
C MET A 51 5.11 1.16 -10.47
N GLN A 52 4.52 1.30 -11.64
CA GLN A 52 5.25 1.38 -12.91
C GLN A 52 5.74 2.79 -13.23
N SER A 53 5.29 3.80 -12.50
CA SER A 53 5.72 5.18 -12.70
C SER A 53 7.09 5.40 -12.07
N ASP A 54 8.04 5.92 -12.84
CA ASP A 54 9.36 6.30 -12.35
C ASP A 54 9.33 7.62 -11.56
N LYS A 55 8.18 8.30 -11.58
CA LYS A 55 7.99 9.57 -10.86
C LYS A 55 7.50 9.36 -9.44
N LEU A 56 6.96 8.19 -9.12
CA LEU A 56 6.58 7.87 -7.75
C LEU A 56 7.84 7.55 -6.94
N LYS A 57 8.05 8.27 -5.84
CA LYS A 57 9.15 8.03 -4.90
C LYS A 57 8.58 7.78 -3.52
N ILE A 58 9.00 6.69 -2.90
CA ILE A 58 8.64 6.36 -1.52
C ILE A 58 9.93 6.43 -0.70
N ASN A 59 9.99 7.37 0.22
CA ASN A 59 11.18 7.63 1.02
C ASN A 59 10.91 7.41 2.49
N ASN A 60 11.95 7.02 3.24
CA ASN A 60 11.88 6.88 4.69
C ASN A 60 10.73 5.97 5.14
N GLN A 61 10.44 4.93 4.35
CA GLN A 61 9.40 3.98 4.69
C GLN A 61 9.79 3.20 5.94
N ARG A 62 8.86 3.09 6.89
CA ARG A 62 9.09 2.36 8.13
C ARG A 62 7.82 1.66 8.59
N CYS A 63 8.01 0.54 9.27
CA CYS A 63 6.94 -0.15 9.95
C CYS A 63 6.85 0.40 11.37
N ILE A 64 5.70 0.97 11.73
CA ILE A 64 5.45 1.49 13.06
C ILE A 64 5.05 0.36 14.00
N TYR A 65 4.18 -0.53 13.50
CA TYR A 65 3.69 -1.66 14.28
C TYR A 65 3.20 -2.77 13.35
N GLU A 66 3.47 -4.01 13.71
CA GLU A 66 2.99 -5.17 12.95
C GLU A 66 2.70 -6.34 13.89
N ASN A 67 1.51 -6.95 13.70
CA ASN A 67 1.17 -8.24 14.28
C ASN A 67 0.32 -9.02 13.27
N ASP A 68 -0.35 -10.10 13.70
CA ASP A 68 -1.15 -10.92 12.78
C ASP A 68 -2.42 -10.23 12.29
N GLU A 69 -2.85 -9.16 12.94
CA GLU A 69 -4.13 -8.50 12.66
C GLU A 69 -3.97 -7.12 12.03
N ILE A 70 -2.83 -6.45 12.26
CA ILE A 70 -2.66 -5.07 11.84
C ILE A 70 -1.21 -4.78 11.47
N LEU A 71 -1.04 -3.98 10.43
CA LEU A 71 0.27 -3.46 10.00
C LEU A 71 0.13 -1.96 9.78
N VAL A 72 0.90 -1.17 10.53
CA VAL A 72 0.90 0.29 10.40
C VAL A 72 2.24 0.73 9.84
N THR A 73 2.21 1.48 8.74
CA THR A 73 3.40 2.00 8.09
C THR A 73 3.35 3.51 7.96
N HIS A 74 4.52 4.12 7.81
CA HIS A 74 4.65 5.54 7.54
C HIS A 74 5.75 5.74 6.50
N SER A 75 5.50 6.64 5.56
CA SER A 75 6.48 6.99 4.54
C SER A 75 6.28 8.43 4.06
N MET A 76 7.32 8.96 3.42
CA MET A 76 7.24 10.21 2.69
C MET A 76 7.09 9.85 1.22
N MET A 77 6.03 10.33 0.58
CA MET A 77 5.73 9.99 -0.81
C MET A 77 5.78 11.22 -1.69
N ASN A 78 6.46 11.08 -2.84
CA ASN A 78 6.42 12.06 -3.92
C ASN A 78 5.59 11.42 -5.04
N PHE A 79 4.47 12.05 -5.39
CA PHE A 79 3.53 11.51 -6.36
C PHE A 79 3.86 11.97 -7.78
N PRO A 80 3.38 11.22 -8.81
CA PRO A 80 3.64 11.57 -10.21
C PRO A 80 3.13 12.95 -10.63
N ASP A 81 2.13 13.51 -9.92
CA ASP A 81 1.59 14.85 -10.21
C ASP A 81 2.44 15.99 -9.63
N GLY A 82 3.57 15.66 -8.98
CA GLY A 82 4.46 16.65 -8.40
C GLY A 82 4.15 17.01 -6.95
N THR A 83 3.11 16.44 -6.36
CA THR A 83 2.80 16.67 -4.94
C THR A 83 3.60 15.72 -4.04
N SER A 84 3.76 16.12 -2.79
CA SER A 84 4.45 15.32 -1.77
C SER A 84 3.63 15.33 -0.49
N GLU A 85 3.60 14.18 0.21
CA GLU A 85 2.94 14.13 1.51
C GLU A 85 3.56 13.04 2.39
N ALA A 86 3.41 13.23 3.71
CA ALA A 86 3.69 12.19 4.70
C ALA A 86 2.46 11.31 4.79
N VAL A 87 2.63 10.00 4.58
CA VAL A 87 1.50 9.07 4.51
C VAL A 87 1.61 8.04 5.61
N MET A 88 0.60 7.97 6.46
CA MET A 88 0.42 6.88 7.40
C MET A 88 -0.65 5.94 6.85
N VAL A 89 -0.35 4.66 6.83
CA VAL A 89 -1.25 3.64 6.30
C VAL A 89 -1.53 2.61 7.38
N VAL A 90 -2.82 2.38 7.64
CA VAL A 90 -3.26 1.31 8.52
C VAL A 90 -3.78 0.17 7.65
N ASN A 91 -3.12 -0.98 7.76
CA ASN A 91 -3.49 -2.19 7.03
C ASN A 91 -4.09 -3.19 8.00
N GLN A 92 -5.35 -3.56 7.80
CA GLN A 92 -5.98 -4.65 8.54
C GLN A 92 -5.70 -5.96 7.81
N LEU A 93 -5.33 -6.99 8.56
CA LEU A 93 -4.87 -8.25 7.98
C LEU A 93 -5.89 -9.37 8.23
N LYS A 94 -5.98 -10.27 7.25
CA LYS A 94 -6.76 -11.50 7.34
C LYS A 94 -6.05 -12.58 6.54
N ASP A 95 -5.85 -13.74 7.17
CA ASP A 95 -5.17 -14.87 6.54
C ASP A 95 -3.78 -14.52 5.99
N GLY A 96 -3.05 -13.65 6.70
CA GLY A 96 -1.72 -13.23 6.32
C GLY A 96 -1.67 -12.24 5.17
N LYS A 97 -2.81 -11.66 4.77
CA LYS A 97 -2.91 -10.70 3.66
C LYS A 97 -3.64 -9.46 4.10
N VAL A 98 -3.42 -8.37 3.37
CA VAL A 98 -4.10 -7.10 3.64
C VAL A 98 -5.54 -7.18 3.14
N VAL A 99 -6.51 -7.01 4.05
CA VAL A 99 -7.93 -7.04 3.70
C VAL A 99 -8.57 -5.64 3.69
N ARG A 100 -7.95 -4.67 4.36
CA ARG A 100 -8.45 -3.29 4.35
C ARG A 100 -7.29 -2.33 4.59
N VAL A 101 -7.23 -1.29 3.78
CA VAL A 101 -6.29 -0.18 3.93
C VAL A 101 -7.07 1.09 4.20
N GLU A 102 -6.62 1.85 5.21
CA GLU A 102 -7.14 3.19 5.45
C GLU A 102 -5.96 4.15 5.52
N THR A 103 -6.07 5.27 4.80
CA THR A 103 -5.01 6.29 4.70
C THR A 103 -5.63 7.67 4.45
N GLY A 104 -4.81 8.68 4.56
CA GLY A 104 -5.19 10.06 4.25
C GLY A 104 -6.10 10.69 5.23
#